data_e662a14517eeead033efb939d15358b2
#
_entry.id   e662a14517eeead033efb939d15358b2
#
_cell.length_a   1.000
_cell.length_b   1.000
_cell.length_c   1.000
_cell.angle_alpha   90.00
_cell.angle_beta   90.00
_cell.angle_gamma   90.00
#
_symmetry.space_group_name_H-M   'P 1'
#
loop_
_entity.id
_entity.type
_entity.pdbx_description
1 polymer ?
#
loop_
_entity_poly.entity_id
_entity_poly.type
_entity_poly.pdbx_seq_one_letter_code
_entity_poly.pdbx_strand_id
1 'polypeptide(L)'
;QPIINYVHKYELTLRGIFLTHTHFDHIYGLNEVVSAFPQSTIYTSEHGKEGLYSPKYNMSRYQIEIPHFIYRFDNVAIIDENASLPLFDGVAMQVLSTPGHDWSCLSYLLDRWLFTGDSLIPNTRLLVHFPKSDKTVAYKQYERLQQLAELNKLEIKSGHYVHN
;
A
#
# COMPACT_ATOMS: atom_id res chain seq x y z
N GLN A 1 5.40 -2.62 15.78
CA GLN A 1 6.66 -2.76 16.54
C GLN A 1 7.79 -3.45 15.73
N PRO A 2 7.56 -4.49 14.90
CA PRO A 2 8.66 -5.17 14.18
C PRO A 2 9.51 -4.23 13.31
N ILE A 3 8.88 -3.32 12.56
CA ILE A 3 9.57 -2.34 11.71
C ILE A 3 10.45 -1.41 12.54
N ILE A 4 9.93 -0.85 13.64
CA ILE A 4 10.67 0.06 14.52
C ILE A 4 11.90 -0.66 15.08
N ASN A 5 11.72 -1.86 15.60
CA ASN A 5 12.82 -2.67 16.14
C ASN A 5 13.88 -3.01 15.10
N TYR A 6 13.44 -3.32 13.86
CA TYR A 6 14.35 -3.62 12.76
C TYR A 6 15.22 -2.40 12.39
N VAL A 7 14.59 -1.23 12.21
CA VAL A 7 15.28 0.01 11.85
C VAL A 7 16.30 0.39 12.92
N HIS A 8 15.92 0.31 14.20
CA HIS A 8 16.83 0.59 15.32
C HIS A 8 17.98 -0.44 15.40
N LYS A 9 17.65 -1.74 15.27
CA LYS A 9 18.65 -2.82 15.38
C LYS A 9 19.77 -2.69 14.35
N TYR A 10 19.44 -2.23 13.13
CA TYR A 10 20.38 -2.11 12.04
C TYR A 10 20.83 -0.67 11.77
N GLU A 11 20.53 0.25 12.71
CA GLU A 11 20.89 1.68 12.63
C GLU A 11 20.53 2.34 11.30
N LEU A 12 19.35 1.96 10.74
CA LEU A 12 18.88 2.46 9.47
C LEU A 12 18.17 3.81 9.61
N THR A 13 18.10 4.54 8.50
CA THR A 13 17.26 5.75 8.41
C THR A 13 16.01 5.45 7.60
N LEU A 14 14.84 5.51 8.22
CA LEU A 14 13.56 5.40 7.50
C LEU A 14 13.23 6.73 6.84
N ARG A 15 13.26 6.78 5.51
CA ARG A 15 13.00 8.00 4.73
C ARG A 15 11.61 8.03 4.11
N GLY A 16 11.09 6.89 3.67
CA GLY A 16 9.81 6.80 2.97
C GLY A 16 9.01 5.56 3.36
N ILE A 17 7.70 5.71 3.38
CA ILE A 17 6.73 4.64 3.59
C ILE A 17 5.74 4.70 2.43
N PHE A 18 5.70 3.66 1.60
CA PHE A 18 4.87 3.58 0.41
C PHE A 18 3.65 2.72 0.71
N LEU A 19 2.47 3.31 0.62
CA LEU A 19 1.21 2.62 0.90
C LEU A 19 0.60 2.10 -0.40
N THR A 20 0.29 0.81 -0.43
CA THR A 20 -0.45 0.24 -1.56
C THR A 20 -1.90 0.71 -1.54
N HIS A 21 -2.51 0.81 -0.38
CA HIS A 21 -3.83 1.38 -0.14
C HIS A 21 -3.99 1.69 1.35
N THR A 22 -5.13 2.24 1.73
CA THR A 22 -5.30 2.74 3.10
C THR A 22 -6.40 2.04 3.90
N HIS A 23 -6.71 0.77 3.61
CA HIS A 23 -7.52 -0.01 4.54
C HIS A 23 -6.80 -0.16 5.89
N PHE A 24 -7.55 -0.15 6.97
CA PHE A 24 -7.05 -0.01 8.34
C PHE A 24 -6.02 -1.07 8.73
N ASP A 25 -6.18 -2.30 8.27
CA ASP A 25 -5.28 -3.43 8.53
C ASP A 25 -3.89 -3.28 7.89
N HIS A 26 -3.75 -2.41 6.87
CA HIS A 26 -2.49 -2.04 6.27
C HIS A 26 -1.82 -0.82 6.89
N ILE A 27 -2.56 0.00 7.65
CA ILE A 27 -2.07 1.28 8.18
C ILE A 27 -2.17 1.41 9.69
N TYR A 28 -2.71 0.43 10.41
CA TYR A 28 -3.07 0.56 11.83
C TYR A 28 -1.89 0.97 12.73
N GLY A 29 -0.68 0.47 12.44
CA GLY A 29 0.55 0.84 13.17
C GLY A 29 1.30 2.06 12.64
N LEU A 30 0.73 2.78 11.65
CA LEU A 30 1.44 3.85 10.94
C LEU A 30 1.78 5.04 11.85
N ASN A 31 0.85 5.42 12.74
CA ASN A 31 1.08 6.52 13.69
C ASN A 31 2.28 6.26 14.62
N GLU A 32 2.45 5.02 15.10
CA GLU A 32 3.60 4.65 15.93
C GLU A 32 4.90 4.67 15.14
N VAL A 33 4.89 4.18 13.90
CA VAL A 33 6.08 4.18 13.03
C VAL A 33 6.53 5.61 12.74
N VAL A 34 5.60 6.49 12.35
CA VAL A 34 5.93 7.89 12.05
C VAL A 34 6.34 8.65 13.32
N SER A 35 5.72 8.37 14.45
CA SER A 35 6.13 8.95 15.73
C SER A 35 7.57 8.59 16.10
N ALA A 36 8.01 7.36 15.77
CA ALA A 36 9.40 6.93 15.99
C ALA A 36 10.37 7.50 14.94
N PHE A 37 9.88 7.79 13.72
CA PHE A 37 10.69 8.28 12.61
C PHE A 37 10.05 9.50 11.95
N PRO A 38 10.00 10.67 12.62
CA PRO A 38 9.24 11.84 12.16
C PRO A 38 9.79 12.49 10.87
N GLN A 39 11.02 12.14 10.46
CA GLN A 39 11.61 12.56 9.19
C GLN A 39 11.15 11.73 7.98
N SER A 40 10.41 10.65 8.20
CA SER A 40 9.87 9.82 7.11
C SER A 40 8.73 10.52 6.39
N THR A 41 8.57 10.23 5.10
CA THR A 41 7.45 10.72 4.28
C THR A 41 6.54 9.55 3.91
N ILE A 42 5.22 9.75 4.04
CA ILE A 42 4.22 8.80 3.56
C ILE A 42 3.94 9.10 2.08
N TYR A 43 4.02 8.08 1.25
CA TYR A 43 3.70 8.16 -0.17
C TYR A 43 2.45 7.34 -0.47
N THR A 44 1.45 7.97 -1.10
CA THR A 44 0.17 7.34 -1.43
C THR A 44 -0.54 8.09 -2.57
N SER A 45 -1.67 7.57 -3.05
CA SER A 45 -2.53 8.27 -4.02
C SER A 45 -3.33 9.40 -3.35
N GLU A 46 -3.98 10.26 -4.15
CA GLU A 46 -4.92 11.29 -3.65
C GLU A 46 -6.00 10.66 -2.76
N HIS A 47 -6.64 9.59 -3.24
CA HIS A 47 -7.64 8.86 -2.46
C HIS A 47 -7.06 8.15 -1.24
N GLY A 48 -5.80 7.71 -1.30
CA GLY A 48 -5.10 7.18 -0.15
C GLY A 48 -4.90 8.25 0.93
N LYS A 49 -4.57 9.48 0.54
CA LYS A 49 -4.52 10.59 1.48
C LYS A 49 -5.87 10.84 2.14
N GLU A 50 -6.97 10.83 1.38
CA GLU A 50 -8.31 10.94 1.97
C GLU A 50 -8.59 9.80 2.98
N GLY A 51 -8.19 8.57 2.64
CA GLY A 51 -8.36 7.41 3.51
C GLY A 51 -7.60 7.51 4.83
N LEU A 52 -6.39 8.08 4.83
CA LEU A 52 -5.58 8.26 6.04
C LEU A 52 -6.31 9.07 7.12
N TYR A 53 -7.11 10.06 6.74
CA TYR A 53 -7.81 10.95 7.66
C TYR A 53 -9.30 10.62 7.85
N SER A 54 -9.80 9.56 7.19
CA SER A 54 -11.21 9.21 7.23
C SER A 54 -11.45 7.76 7.69
N PRO A 55 -11.96 7.55 8.91
CA PRO A 55 -12.34 6.20 9.38
C PRO A 55 -13.33 5.48 8.47
N LYS A 56 -14.14 6.25 7.73
CA LYS A 56 -15.08 5.70 6.75
C LYS A 56 -14.35 5.09 5.54
N TYR A 57 -13.37 5.81 4.99
CA TYR A 57 -12.67 5.39 3.77
C TYR A 57 -11.58 4.37 4.06
N ASN A 58 -10.92 4.44 5.23
CA ASN A 58 -10.00 3.40 5.64
C ASN A 58 -10.65 2.18 6.29
N MET A 59 -11.97 2.12 6.30
CA MET A 59 -12.77 1.01 6.80
C MET A 59 -12.71 0.76 8.31
N SER A 60 -11.90 1.48 9.08
CA SER A 60 -11.81 1.31 10.54
C SER A 60 -13.12 1.63 11.26
N ARG A 61 -13.99 2.49 10.69
CA ARG A 61 -15.33 2.79 11.22
C ARG A 61 -16.22 1.56 11.37
N TYR A 62 -16.00 0.55 10.56
CA TYR A 62 -16.85 -0.65 10.53
C TYR A 62 -16.30 -1.76 11.43
N GLN A 63 -15.23 -1.50 12.15
CA GLN A 63 -14.66 -2.39 13.16
C GLN A 63 -15.23 -2.04 14.55
N ILE A 64 -15.69 -3.03 15.27
CA ILE A 64 -16.32 -2.84 16.59
C ILE A 64 -15.29 -2.93 17.72
N GLU A 65 -14.29 -3.80 17.55
CA GLU A 65 -13.36 -4.16 18.63
C GLU A 65 -12.08 -3.31 18.66
N ILE A 66 -11.87 -2.46 17.66
CA ILE A 66 -10.67 -1.62 17.55
C ILE A 66 -11.04 -0.15 17.43
N PRO A 67 -10.20 0.77 17.96
CA PRO A 67 -10.40 2.20 17.78
C PRO A 67 -10.37 2.60 16.31
N HIS A 68 -11.15 3.62 15.95
CA HIS A 68 -11.10 4.17 14.59
C HIS A 68 -9.70 4.73 14.31
N PHE A 69 -9.13 4.37 13.15
CA PHE A 69 -7.85 4.91 12.73
C PHE A 69 -8.01 6.30 12.10
N ILE A 70 -7.24 7.25 12.59
CA ILE A 70 -7.04 8.58 11.97
C ILE A 70 -5.55 8.86 12.01
N TYR A 71 -4.96 9.16 10.85
CA TYR A 71 -3.56 9.56 10.76
C TYR A 71 -3.36 10.93 11.43
N ARG A 72 -2.27 11.10 12.19
CA ARG A 72 -2.07 12.25 13.10
C ARG A 72 -1.05 13.24 12.63
N PHE A 73 -0.44 13.04 11.46
CA PHE A 73 0.64 13.86 10.92
C PHE A 73 0.26 14.41 9.55
N ASP A 74 1.09 15.27 8.96
CA ASP A 74 0.87 15.94 7.68
C ASP A 74 1.94 15.62 6.62
N ASN A 75 2.91 14.76 6.95
CA ASN A 75 4.03 14.36 6.09
C ASN A 75 3.63 13.38 4.97
N VAL A 76 2.57 13.71 4.24
CA VAL A 76 2.00 12.87 3.17
C VAL A 76 2.25 13.52 1.81
N ALA A 77 2.98 12.80 0.95
CA ALA A 77 3.20 13.13 -0.45
C ALA A 77 2.28 12.28 -1.35
N ILE A 78 1.61 12.94 -2.27
CA ILE A 78 0.81 12.28 -3.30
C ILE A 78 1.72 11.85 -4.43
N ILE A 79 1.54 10.63 -4.90
CA ILE A 79 2.28 10.08 -6.03
C ILE A 79 1.31 9.87 -7.20
N ASP A 80 1.70 10.39 -8.36
CA ASP A 80 0.96 10.18 -9.59
C ASP A 80 1.18 8.78 -10.16
N GLU A 81 0.18 8.31 -10.90
CA GLU A 81 0.28 7.12 -11.73
C GLU A 81 1.46 7.21 -12.69
N ASN A 82 2.11 6.07 -12.90
CA ASN A 82 3.27 5.93 -13.79
C ASN A 82 4.49 6.79 -13.40
N ALA A 83 4.52 7.31 -12.18
CA ALA A 83 5.71 7.96 -11.67
C ALA A 83 6.87 6.96 -11.57
N SER A 84 8.06 7.42 -11.90
CA SER A 84 9.31 6.72 -11.62
C SER A 84 10.01 7.46 -10.50
N LEU A 85 10.06 6.85 -9.32
CA LEU A 85 10.61 7.46 -8.12
C LEU A 85 12.05 6.99 -7.90
N PRO A 86 13.04 7.86 -7.99
CA PRO A 86 14.41 7.50 -7.65
C PRO A 86 14.49 7.22 -6.14
N LEU A 87 14.96 6.04 -5.77
CA LEU A 87 15.14 5.64 -4.37
C LEU A 87 16.62 5.73 -3.94
N PHE A 88 17.51 5.23 -4.79
CA PHE A 88 18.97 5.21 -4.61
C PHE A 88 19.64 5.43 -5.96
N ASP A 89 20.96 5.61 -5.97
CA ASP A 89 21.73 5.76 -7.21
C ASP A 89 21.51 4.56 -8.14
N GLY A 90 20.94 4.83 -9.31
CA GLY A 90 20.63 3.82 -10.32
C GLY A 90 19.41 2.94 -10.03
N VAL A 91 18.69 3.15 -8.92
CA VAL A 91 17.50 2.38 -8.56
C VAL A 91 16.26 3.27 -8.49
N ALA A 92 15.27 2.99 -9.32
CA ALA A 92 13.99 3.67 -9.32
C ALA A 92 12.83 2.67 -9.13
N MET A 93 11.83 3.09 -8.40
CA MET A 93 10.58 2.36 -8.20
C MET A 93 9.51 2.92 -9.14
N GLN A 94 8.85 2.07 -9.90
CA GLN A 94 7.71 2.47 -10.72
C GLN A 94 6.41 2.34 -9.94
N VAL A 95 5.54 3.33 -10.09
CA VAL A 95 4.21 3.38 -9.47
C VAL A 95 3.17 3.01 -10.53
N LEU A 96 2.29 2.07 -10.19
CA LEU A 96 1.20 1.63 -11.03
C LEU A 96 -0.12 1.91 -10.30
N SER A 97 -1.03 2.65 -10.92
CA SER A 97 -2.38 2.74 -10.39
C SER A 97 -3.13 1.44 -10.63
N THR A 98 -3.68 0.89 -9.58
CA THR A 98 -4.36 -0.41 -9.60
C THR A 98 -5.67 -0.38 -8.80
N PRO A 99 -6.57 0.59 -9.08
CA PRO A 99 -7.84 0.70 -8.37
C PRO A 99 -8.72 -0.53 -8.62
N GLY A 100 -9.71 -0.71 -7.74
CA GLY A 100 -10.73 -1.73 -7.91
C GLY A 100 -11.01 -2.52 -6.63
N HIS A 101 -10.01 -3.05 -5.93
CA HIS A 101 -10.19 -3.51 -4.55
C HIS A 101 -10.59 -2.32 -3.66
N ASP A 102 -9.86 -1.24 -3.79
CA ASP A 102 -10.19 0.07 -3.27
C ASP A 102 -9.75 1.15 -4.29
N TRP A 103 -10.38 2.31 -4.27
CA TRP A 103 -10.06 3.41 -5.20
C TRP A 103 -8.65 3.99 -5.00
N SER A 104 -8.08 3.82 -3.81
CA SER A 104 -6.75 4.31 -3.45
C SER A 104 -5.59 3.43 -3.90
N CYS A 105 -5.88 2.25 -4.46
CA CYS A 105 -4.87 1.23 -4.71
C CYS A 105 -3.79 1.64 -5.68
N LEU A 106 -2.54 1.48 -5.23
CA LEU A 106 -1.31 1.54 -5.99
C LEU A 106 -0.57 0.22 -5.88
N SER A 107 0.16 -0.13 -6.93
CA SER A 107 1.15 -1.20 -6.90
C SER A 107 2.52 -0.61 -7.21
N TYR A 108 3.58 -1.25 -6.73
CA TYR A 108 4.94 -0.76 -6.89
C TYR A 108 5.82 -1.84 -7.51
N LEU A 109 6.55 -1.47 -8.56
CA LEU A 109 7.54 -2.33 -9.18
C LEU A 109 8.95 -1.83 -8.84
N LEU A 110 9.70 -2.66 -8.15
CA LEU A 110 11.09 -2.39 -7.77
C LEU A 110 11.94 -3.60 -8.12
N ASP A 111 12.84 -3.43 -9.10
CA ASP A 111 13.66 -4.53 -9.63
C ASP A 111 12.76 -5.72 -10.07
N ARG A 112 12.91 -6.87 -9.47
CA ARG A 112 12.10 -8.06 -9.72
C ARG A 112 10.86 -8.19 -8.82
N TRP A 113 10.63 -7.28 -7.91
CA TRP A 113 9.54 -7.36 -6.94
C TRP A 113 8.37 -6.48 -7.35
N LEU A 114 7.19 -7.09 -7.41
CA LEU A 114 5.92 -6.42 -7.66
C LEU A 114 5.08 -6.43 -6.38
N PHE A 115 5.02 -5.28 -5.69
CA PHE A 115 4.22 -5.07 -4.49
C PHE A 115 2.80 -4.71 -4.92
N THR A 116 1.85 -5.61 -4.74
CA THR A 116 0.49 -5.48 -5.28
C THR A 116 -0.55 -5.08 -4.25
N GLY A 117 -0.21 -5.09 -2.95
CA GLY A 117 -1.23 -4.97 -1.91
C GLY A 117 -2.34 -5.99 -2.15
N ASP A 118 -3.58 -5.52 -2.12
CA ASP A 118 -4.76 -6.35 -2.29
C ASP A 118 -5.33 -6.33 -3.73
N SER A 119 -4.67 -5.61 -4.64
CA SER A 119 -5.05 -5.63 -6.07
C SER A 119 -4.74 -6.96 -6.76
N LEU A 120 -3.76 -7.71 -6.24
CA LEU A 120 -3.46 -9.08 -6.66
C LEU A 120 -2.88 -9.87 -5.48
N ILE A 121 -3.68 -10.80 -4.95
CA ILE A 121 -3.25 -11.80 -3.97
C ILE A 121 -3.28 -13.15 -4.67
N PRO A 122 -2.14 -13.84 -4.88
CA PRO A 122 -2.10 -15.12 -5.57
C PRO A 122 -2.99 -16.16 -4.90
N ASN A 123 -3.67 -16.97 -5.72
CA ASN A 123 -4.55 -18.06 -5.28
C ASN A 123 -5.73 -17.61 -4.39
N THR A 124 -6.07 -16.33 -4.41
CA THR A 124 -7.16 -15.78 -3.58
C THR A 124 -8.22 -15.13 -4.46
N ARG A 125 -9.47 -15.25 -4.04
CA ARG A 125 -10.57 -14.54 -4.67
C ARG A 125 -10.45 -13.04 -4.38
N LEU A 126 -10.67 -12.20 -5.40
CA LEU A 126 -10.68 -10.75 -5.23
C LEU A 126 -11.76 -10.30 -4.23
N LEU A 127 -11.35 -9.49 -3.27
CA LEU A 127 -12.23 -8.85 -2.30
C LEU A 127 -12.69 -7.48 -2.87
N VAL A 128 -13.95 -7.42 -3.33
CA VAL A 128 -14.50 -6.26 -4.05
C VAL A 128 -15.91 -5.91 -3.56
N HIS A 129 -16.09 -5.95 -2.25
CA HIS A 129 -17.38 -5.68 -1.60
C HIS A 129 -17.33 -4.47 -0.64
N PHE A 130 -16.26 -3.71 -0.69
CA PHE A 130 -16.11 -2.49 0.11
C PHE A 130 -16.75 -1.27 -0.59
N PRO A 131 -17.09 -0.19 0.14
CA PRO A 131 -17.80 0.98 -0.40
C PRO A 131 -17.12 1.68 -1.58
N LYS A 132 -15.81 1.53 -1.72
CA LYS A 132 -15.00 2.13 -2.78
C LYS A 132 -14.38 1.10 -3.73
N SER A 133 -14.88 -0.14 -3.68
CA SER A 133 -14.52 -1.18 -4.64
C SER A 133 -15.28 -1.02 -5.96
N ASP A 134 -14.61 -1.38 -7.06
CA ASP A 134 -15.22 -1.60 -8.36
C ASP A 134 -14.79 -2.97 -8.90
N LYS A 135 -15.75 -3.89 -8.97
CA LYS A 135 -15.47 -5.27 -9.35
C LYS A 135 -14.89 -5.38 -10.76
N THR A 136 -15.44 -4.63 -11.72
CA THR A 136 -14.99 -4.69 -13.11
C THR A 136 -13.57 -4.18 -13.25
N VAL A 137 -13.28 -3.05 -12.61
CA VAL A 137 -11.95 -2.46 -12.61
C VAL A 137 -10.96 -3.39 -11.89
N ALA A 138 -11.35 -3.97 -10.75
CA ALA A 138 -10.51 -4.88 -9.98
C ALA A 138 -10.05 -6.10 -10.79
N TYR A 139 -10.97 -6.76 -11.50
CA TYR A 139 -10.61 -7.90 -12.36
C TYR A 139 -9.66 -7.50 -13.48
N LYS A 140 -9.90 -6.34 -14.12
CA LYS A 140 -9.01 -5.81 -15.15
C LYS A 140 -7.59 -5.55 -14.62
N GLN A 141 -7.48 -4.97 -13.43
CA GLN A 141 -6.16 -4.71 -12.80
C GLN A 141 -5.49 -6.00 -12.35
N TYR A 142 -6.26 -6.94 -11.82
CA TYR A 142 -5.74 -8.27 -11.46
C TYR A 142 -5.09 -8.97 -12.66
N GLU A 143 -5.80 -9.06 -13.77
CA GLU A 143 -5.29 -9.66 -15.02
C GLU A 143 -4.05 -8.92 -15.54
N ARG A 144 -4.08 -7.58 -15.53
CA ARG A 144 -2.93 -6.75 -15.92
C ARG A 144 -1.69 -7.03 -15.08
N LEU A 145 -1.84 -7.07 -13.75
CA LEU A 145 -0.74 -7.33 -12.83
C LEU A 145 -0.20 -8.76 -12.96
N GLN A 146 -1.09 -9.73 -13.16
CA GLN A 146 -0.71 -11.12 -13.38
C GLN A 146 0.11 -11.27 -14.67
N GLN A 147 -0.37 -10.71 -15.79
CA GLN A 147 0.35 -10.71 -17.06
C GLN A 147 1.70 -10.01 -16.95
N LEU A 148 1.76 -8.87 -16.26
CA LEU A 148 3.00 -8.14 -16.03
C LEU A 148 4.01 -9.01 -15.28
N ALA A 149 3.55 -9.69 -14.22
CA ALA A 149 4.41 -10.56 -13.41
C ALA A 149 4.92 -11.77 -14.19
N GLU A 150 4.06 -12.42 -14.97
CA GLU A 150 4.41 -13.59 -15.78
C GLU A 150 5.42 -13.24 -16.89
N LEU A 151 5.14 -12.19 -17.69
CA LEU A 151 5.99 -11.76 -18.79
C LEU A 151 7.40 -11.35 -18.33
N ASN A 152 7.52 -10.71 -17.19
CA ASN A 152 8.78 -10.20 -16.67
C ASN A 152 9.38 -11.07 -15.56
N LYS A 153 8.78 -12.23 -15.25
CA LYS A 153 9.22 -13.15 -14.19
C LYS A 153 9.37 -12.46 -12.83
N LEU A 154 8.39 -11.61 -12.48
CA LEU A 154 8.41 -10.85 -11.25
C LEU A 154 7.95 -11.70 -10.06
N GLU A 155 8.51 -11.41 -8.89
CA GLU A 155 8.03 -11.95 -7.62
C GLU A 155 6.91 -11.06 -7.06
N ILE A 156 5.71 -11.61 -6.93
CA ILE A 156 4.56 -10.89 -6.34
C ILE A 156 4.72 -10.82 -4.82
N LYS A 157 4.59 -9.61 -4.27
CA LYS A 157 4.54 -9.30 -2.84
C LYS A 157 3.17 -8.71 -2.53
N SER A 158 2.23 -9.57 -2.17
CA SER A 158 0.84 -9.18 -1.86
C SER A 158 0.67 -8.66 -0.43
N GLY A 159 -0.45 -8.00 -0.16
CA GLY A 159 -0.78 -7.46 1.16
C GLY A 159 -1.03 -8.52 2.21
N HIS A 160 -1.55 -9.68 1.80
CA HIS A 160 -1.84 -10.81 2.67
C HIS A 160 -1.17 -12.09 2.18
N TYR A 161 -0.77 -12.94 3.12
CA TYR A 161 -0.32 -14.30 2.85
C TYR A 161 -1.50 -15.26 3.02
N VAL A 162 -1.73 -16.11 2.04
CA VAL A 162 -2.63 -17.26 2.19
C VAL A 162 -1.79 -18.43 2.68
N HIS A 163 -2.00 -18.81 3.92
CA HIS A 163 -1.46 -20.07 4.44
C HIS A 163 -2.28 -21.20 3.81
N ASN A 164 -1.65 -22.02 2.96
CA ASN A 164 -2.21 -23.29 2.48
C ASN A 164 -2.19 -24.32 3.59
#